data_7b0b7ddc345c71e017f37264521257d9
#
_entry.id   7b0b7ddc345c71e017f37264521257d9
#
_cell.length_a   1.000
_cell.length_b   1.000
_cell.length_c   1.000
_cell.angle_alpha   90.00
_cell.angle_beta   90.00
_cell.angle_gamma   90.00
#
_symmetry.space_group_name_H-M   'P 1'
#
loop_
_entity.id
_entity.type
_entity.pdbx_description
1 polymer ?
#
loop_
_entity_poly.entity_id
_entity_poly.type
_entity_poly.pdbx_seq_one_letter_code
_entity_poly.pdbx_strand_id
1 'polypeptide(L)'
;KFCTQEMLDKYRKIALISSYIDETEKKLQEYNQTQNLDNSVLVNGMRQTNIGVFRAYLEQYIVNLSATNKELLHMVRQLQPTEKGIPIELYFFTYEKQWEIYERIMSDVFDHVLAIIPEFDLYVFQNPSGRDFTEFETKVKAN
;
A
#
# COMPACT_ATOMS: atom_id res chain seq x y z
N LYS A 1 -9.17 -2.02 4.63
CA LYS A 1 -10.10 -3.16 4.71
C LYS A 1 -9.33 -4.48 4.77
N PHE A 2 -9.96 -5.55 5.27
CA PHE A 2 -9.40 -6.90 5.13
C PHE A 2 -9.36 -7.32 3.67
N CYS A 3 -8.32 -8.05 3.28
CA CYS A 3 -8.23 -8.63 1.95
C CYS A 3 -9.23 -9.76 1.78
N THR A 4 -9.93 -9.76 0.64
CA THR A 4 -10.70 -10.91 0.17
C THR A 4 -9.77 -11.89 -0.56
N GLN A 5 -10.23 -13.12 -0.80
CA GLN A 5 -9.47 -14.08 -1.59
C GLN A 5 -9.15 -13.55 -3.00
N GLU A 6 -10.12 -12.89 -3.63
CA GLU A 6 -9.93 -12.27 -4.96
C GLU A 6 -8.83 -11.19 -4.93
N MET A 7 -8.78 -10.36 -3.88
CA MET A 7 -7.71 -9.38 -3.70
C MET A 7 -6.35 -10.05 -3.53
N LEU A 8 -6.26 -11.10 -2.71
CA LEU A 8 -5.01 -11.84 -2.52
C LEU A 8 -4.55 -12.50 -3.83
N ASP A 9 -5.47 -13.06 -4.62
CA ASP A 9 -5.16 -13.66 -5.91
C ASP A 9 -4.67 -12.62 -6.93
N LYS A 10 -5.23 -11.41 -6.89
CA LYS A 10 -4.73 -10.25 -7.65
C LYS A 10 -3.31 -9.88 -7.21
N TYR A 11 -3.08 -9.74 -5.91
CA TYR A 11 -1.80 -9.29 -5.36
C TYR A 11 -0.68 -10.33 -5.55
N ARG A 12 -0.99 -11.63 -5.56
CA ARG A 12 -0.01 -12.68 -5.90
C ARG A 12 0.61 -12.54 -7.28
N LYS A 13 -0.07 -11.87 -8.20
CA LYS A 13 0.46 -11.59 -9.55
C LYS A 13 1.49 -10.47 -9.56
N ILE A 14 1.65 -9.72 -8.46
CA ILE A 14 2.64 -8.67 -8.31
C ILE A 14 3.97 -9.32 -7.91
N ALA A 15 4.93 -9.36 -8.84
CA ALA A 15 6.19 -10.10 -8.67
C ALA A 15 6.95 -9.74 -7.37
N LEU A 16 6.95 -8.47 -6.96
CA LEU A 16 7.67 -7.99 -5.78
C LEU A 16 7.13 -8.55 -4.45
N ILE A 17 5.87 -8.97 -4.39
CA ILE A 17 5.22 -9.37 -3.14
C ILE A 17 4.54 -10.73 -3.20
N SER A 18 4.69 -11.47 -4.28
CA SER A 18 4.06 -12.79 -4.43
C SER A 18 4.41 -13.73 -3.25
N SER A 19 5.69 -13.90 -2.97
CA SER A 19 6.16 -14.72 -1.84
C SER A 19 5.69 -14.20 -0.49
N TYR A 20 5.72 -12.87 -0.30
CA TYR A 20 5.23 -12.24 0.92
C TYR A 20 3.75 -12.58 1.21
N ILE A 21 2.90 -12.55 0.18
CA ILE A 21 1.48 -12.88 0.32
C ILE A 21 1.32 -14.32 0.83
N ASP A 22 2.00 -15.27 0.18
CA ASP A 22 1.85 -16.69 0.52
C ASP A 22 2.43 -17.04 1.90
N GLU A 23 3.61 -16.51 2.22
CA GLU A 23 4.23 -16.71 3.54
C GLU A 23 3.38 -16.12 4.66
N THR A 24 2.80 -14.93 4.42
CA THR A 24 1.96 -14.26 5.40
C THR A 24 0.65 -15.02 5.59
N GLU A 25 -0.02 -15.44 4.52
CA GLU A 25 -1.23 -16.25 4.61
C GLU A 25 -0.99 -17.55 5.40
N LYS A 26 0.11 -18.23 5.12
CA LYS A 26 0.48 -19.44 5.86
C LYS A 26 0.60 -19.19 7.37
N LYS A 27 1.36 -18.16 7.75
CA LYS A 27 1.54 -17.77 9.17
C LYS A 27 0.21 -17.41 9.84
N LEU A 28 -0.64 -16.68 9.15
CA LEU A 28 -1.94 -16.27 9.69
C LEU A 28 -2.89 -17.46 9.82
N GLN A 29 -2.89 -18.38 8.87
CA GLN A 29 -3.68 -19.60 8.94
C GLN A 29 -3.24 -20.51 10.11
N GLU A 30 -1.94 -20.71 10.28
CA GLU A 30 -1.39 -21.47 11.39
C GLU A 30 -1.79 -20.83 12.74
N TYR A 31 -1.66 -19.51 12.88
CA TYR A 31 -2.09 -18.80 14.08
C TYR A 31 -3.60 -18.96 14.34
N ASN A 32 -4.44 -18.75 13.34
CA ASN A 32 -5.89 -18.84 13.49
C ASN A 32 -6.36 -20.26 13.85
N GLN A 33 -5.71 -21.29 13.33
CA GLN A 33 -6.00 -22.68 13.68
C GLN A 33 -5.64 -22.99 15.15
N THR A 34 -4.51 -22.50 15.64
CA THR A 34 -4.11 -22.72 17.04
C THR A 34 -5.05 -22.08 18.04
N GLN A 35 -5.73 -20.99 17.66
CA GLN A 35 -6.67 -20.26 18.53
C GLN A 35 -8.09 -20.84 18.52
N ASN A 36 -8.38 -21.83 17.65
CA ASN A 36 -9.70 -22.47 17.51
C ASN A 36 -10.83 -21.43 17.36
N LEU A 37 -10.63 -20.41 16.53
CA LEU A 37 -11.54 -19.29 16.32
C LEU A 37 -12.60 -19.60 15.26
N ASP A 38 -13.79 -19.08 15.44
CA ASP A 38 -14.82 -19.07 14.40
C ASP A 38 -14.44 -18.08 13.29
N ASN A 39 -13.90 -18.59 12.22
CA ASN A 39 -13.42 -17.81 11.07
C ASN A 39 -14.55 -17.26 10.18
N SER A 40 -15.81 -17.61 10.43
CA SER A 40 -16.96 -17.03 9.70
C SER A 40 -17.14 -15.55 10.02
N VAL A 41 -16.67 -15.09 11.18
CA VAL A 41 -16.69 -13.69 11.60
C VAL A 41 -15.34 -13.05 11.27
N LEU A 42 -15.35 -12.03 10.41
CA LEU A 42 -14.14 -11.40 9.87
C LEU A 42 -13.19 -10.82 10.92
N VAL A 43 -13.70 -10.39 12.08
CA VAL A 43 -12.86 -9.83 13.16
C VAL A 43 -12.21 -10.91 14.03
N ASN A 44 -12.63 -12.18 13.88
CA ASN A 44 -11.99 -13.29 14.55
C ASN A 44 -10.71 -13.69 13.80
N GLY A 45 -9.64 -13.87 14.54
CA GLY A 45 -8.35 -14.23 13.98
C GLY A 45 -7.63 -13.07 13.27
N MET A 46 -6.50 -13.38 12.70
CA MET A 46 -5.66 -12.44 11.96
C MET A 46 -5.87 -12.59 10.46
N ARG A 47 -5.89 -11.47 9.75
CA ARG A 47 -6.06 -11.41 8.30
C ARG A 47 -5.18 -10.31 7.71
N GLN A 48 -4.77 -10.47 6.47
CA GLN A 48 -4.10 -9.40 5.74
C GLN A 48 -5.06 -8.24 5.46
N THR A 49 -4.52 -7.04 5.42
CA THR A 49 -5.24 -5.83 5.01
C THR A 49 -4.61 -5.26 3.76
N ASN A 50 -5.42 -4.59 2.93
CA ASN A 50 -4.92 -3.97 1.71
C ASN A 50 -3.81 -2.93 1.97
N ILE A 51 -3.93 -2.13 3.03
CA ILE A 51 -2.89 -1.16 3.41
C ILE A 51 -1.62 -1.86 3.92
N GLY A 52 -1.75 -3.02 4.57
CA GLY A 52 -0.62 -3.85 4.99
C GLY A 52 0.15 -4.41 3.80
N VAL A 53 -0.58 -4.95 2.80
CA VAL A 53 0.00 -5.44 1.55
C VAL A 53 0.64 -4.31 0.75
N PHE A 54 0.00 -3.14 0.67
CA PHE A 54 0.56 -1.96 0.03
C PHE A 54 1.87 -1.52 0.67
N ARG A 55 1.94 -1.51 2.00
CA ARG A 55 3.17 -1.20 2.74
C ARG A 55 4.29 -2.18 2.42
N ALA A 56 3.99 -3.48 2.40
CA ALA A 56 4.96 -4.51 2.03
C ALA A 56 5.45 -4.34 0.59
N TYR A 57 4.55 -3.98 -0.33
CA TYR A 57 4.94 -3.63 -1.70
C TYR A 57 5.92 -2.46 -1.74
N LEU A 58 5.59 -1.36 -1.08
CA LEU A 58 6.44 -0.17 -1.04
C LEU A 58 7.83 -0.48 -0.45
N GLU A 59 7.90 -1.31 0.57
CA GLU A 59 9.15 -1.74 1.18
C GLU A 59 10.03 -2.52 0.19
N GLN A 60 9.44 -3.46 -0.54
CA GLN A 60 10.12 -4.17 -1.62
C GLN A 60 10.48 -3.25 -2.79
N TYR A 61 9.63 -2.31 -3.13
CA TYR A 61 9.88 -1.34 -4.19
C TYR A 61 11.12 -0.50 -3.89
N ILE A 62 11.21 0.15 -2.71
CA ILE A 62 12.37 0.98 -2.37
C ILE A 62 13.66 0.17 -2.26
N VAL A 63 13.61 -1.07 -1.74
CA VAL A 63 14.78 -1.96 -1.68
C VAL A 63 15.27 -2.38 -3.07
N ASN A 64 14.37 -2.52 -4.04
CA ASN A 64 14.72 -2.92 -5.40
C ASN A 64 15.08 -1.75 -6.32
N LEU A 65 14.91 -0.50 -5.89
CA LEU A 65 15.43 0.65 -6.61
C LEU A 65 16.96 0.62 -6.63
N SER A 66 17.55 0.72 -7.81
CA SER A 66 19.01 0.77 -7.96
C SER A 66 19.66 1.97 -7.27
N ALA A 67 18.89 3.05 -7.12
CA ALA A 67 19.34 4.28 -6.46
C ALA A 67 19.37 4.18 -4.93
N THR A 68 18.66 3.21 -4.32
CA THR A 68 18.57 3.08 -2.87
C THR A 68 19.87 2.56 -2.26
N ASN A 69 20.38 3.28 -1.26
CA ASN A 69 21.51 2.81 -0.45
C ASN A 69 21.00 1.77 0.58
N LYS A 70 21.20 0.50 0.25
CA LYS A 70 20.70 -0.63 1.06
C LYS A 70 21.48 -0.85 2.35
N GLU A 71 22.62 -0.22 2.53
CA GLU A 71 23.43 -0.28 3.75
C GLU A 71 22.87 0.63 4.86
N LEU A 72 22.06 1.61 4.48
CA LEU A 72 21.44 2.53 5.40
C LEU A 72 20.01 2.10 5.73
N LEU A 73 19.50 2.64 6.84
CA LEU A 73 18.15 2.39 7.28
C LEU A 73 17.14 2.74 6.19
N HIS A 74 16.26 1.80 5.91
CA HIS A 74 15.10 2.02 5.05
C HIS A 74 13.86 1.40 5.70
N MET A 75 12.73 2.06 5.58
CA MET A 75 11.46 1.58 6.13
C MET A 75 10.28 2.23 5.44
N VAL A 76 9.15 1.54 5.47
CA VAL A 76 7.84 2.12 5.16
C VAL A 76 6.96 2.02 6.38
N ARG A 77 6.46 3.14 6.85
CA ARG A 77 5.63 3.19 8.06
C ARG A 77 4.36 4.00 7.88
N GLN A 78 3.35 3.63 8.64
CA GLN A 78 2.16 4.45 8.83
C GLN A 78 2.43 5.46 9.94
N LEU A 79 2.10 6.71 9.68
CA LEU A 79 2.09 7.74 10.71
C LEU A 79 0.72 7.81 11.37
N GLN A 80 0.60 8.66 12.37
CA GLN A 80 -0.67 8.84 13.08
C GLN A 80 -1.77 9.30 12.12
N PRO A 81 -2.95 8.69 12.14
CA PRO A 81 -4.10 9.13 11.35
C PRO A 81 -4.45 10.59 11.57
N THR A 82 -4.85 11.27 10.51
CA THR A 82 -5.30 12.67 10.50
C THR A 82 -6.70 12.76 9.88
N GLU A 83 -7.29 13.94 9.88
CA GLU A 83 -8.53 14.20 9.15
C GLU A 83 -8.40 13.99 7.62
N LYS A 84 -7.16 13.93 7.11
CA LYS A 84 -6.84 13.66 5.70
C LYS A 84 -6.52 12.18 5.42
N GLY A 85 -6.67 11.31 6.42
CA GLY A 85 -6.41 9.89 6.29
C GLY A 85 -5.14 9.44 7.00
N ILE A 86 -4.59 8.31 6.58
CA ILE A 86 -3.40 7.70 7.17
C ILE A 86 -2.18 8.04 6.31
N PRO A 87 -1.25 8.89 6.78
CA PRO A 87 -0.03 9.16 6.04
C PRO A 87 0.86 7.90 5.99
N ILE A 88 1.40 7.62 4.81
CA ILE A 88 2.41 6.57 4.60
C ILE A 88 3.74 7.27 4.32
N GLU A 89 4.74 6.97 5.11
CA GLU A 89 6.08 7.51 4.96
C GLU A 89 7.02 6.46 4.39
N LEU A 90 7.71 6.83 3.30
CA LEU A 90 8.83 6.07 2.74
C LEU A 90 10.11 6.74 3.23
N TYR A 91 10.86 6.04 4.06
CA TYR A 91 12.13 6.51 4.60
C TYR A 91 13.27 5.69 4.02
N PHE A 92 14.12 6.31 3.22
CA PHE A 92 15.28 5.66 2.62
C PHE A 92 16.33 6.68 2.18
N PHE A 93 17.53 6.21 1.90
CA PHE A 93 18.65 7.01 1.42
C PHE A 93 19.04 6.56 0.03
N THR A 94 19.52 7.49 -0.78
CA THR A 94 20.08 7.20 -2.11
C THR A 94 21.60 7.23 -2.07
N TYR A 95 22.24 6.51 -2.99
CA TYR A 95 23.68 6.66 -3.24
C TYR A 95 24.02 8.00 -3.87
N GLU A 96 23.04 8.58 -4.59
CA GLU A 96 23.23 9.82 -5.34
C GLU A 96 23.35 11.02 -4.40
N LYS A 97 24.34 11.88 -4.66
CA LYS A 97 24.61 13.10 -3.90
C LYS A 97 24.38 14.36 -4.72
N GLN A 98 24.26 14.26 -6.05
CA GLN A 98 23.94 15.39 -6.90
C GLN A 98 22.46 15.70 -6.76
N TRP A 99 22.17 16.94 -6.35
CA TRP A 99 20.81 17.34 -6.01
C TRP A 99 19.82 17.15 -7.16
N GLU A 100 20.17 17.54 -8.36
CA GLU A 100 19.30 17.43 -9.55
C GLU A 100 18.91 15.96 -9.84
N ILE A 101 19.86 15.04 -9.68
CA ILE A 101 19.61 13.60 -9.90
C ILE A 101 18.75 13.04 -8.74
N TYR A 102 19.04 13.45 -7.52
CA TYR A 102 18.25 13.09 -6.35
C TYR A 102 16.76 13.53 -6.52
N GLU A 103 16.51 14.78 -6.92
CA GLU A 103 15.15 15.28 -7.15
C GLU A 103 14.41 14.50 -8.25
N ARG A 104 15.12 14.06 -9.28
CA ARG A 104 14.55 13.20 -10.32
C ARG A 104 14.14 11.85 -9.77
N ILE A 105 15.01 11.21 -8.97
CA ILE A 105 14.70 9.93 -8.30
C ILE A 105 13.47 10.09 -7.41
N MET A 106 13.37 11.16 -6.64
CA MET A 106 12.20 11.43 -5.80
C MET A 106 10.93 11.61 -6.63
N SER A 107 11.01 12.35 -7.73
CA SER A 107 9.87 12.54 -8.64
C SER A 107 9.39 11.21 -9.22
N ASP A 108 10.30 10.38 -9.71
CA ASP A 108 9.99 9.05 -10.25
C ASP A 108 9.34 8.14 -9.21
N VAL A 109 9.79 8.22 -7.94
CA VAL A 109 9.20 7.48 -6.83
C VAL A 109 7.79 7.97 -6.54
N PHE A 110 7.56 9.28 -6.47
CA PHE A 110 6.23 9.84 -6.28
C PHE A 110 5.27 9.47 -7.40
N ASP A 111 5.69 9.60 -8.64
CA ASP A 111 4.88 9.25 -9.81
C ASP A 111 4.44 7.78 -9.75
N HIS A 112 5.38 6.88 -9.49
CA HIS A 112 5.10 5.47 -9.37
C HIS A 112 4.14 5.17 -8.20
N VAL A 113 4.46 5.66 -7.01
CA VAL A 113 3.68 5.38 -5.80
C VAL A 113 2.25 5.89 -5.92
N LEU A 114 2.05 7.10 -6.44
CA LEU A 114 0.71 7.66 -6.63
C LEU A 114 -0.09 6.90 -7.68
N ALA A 115 0.56 6.46 -8.75
CA ALA A 115 -0.11 5.72 -9.83
C ALA A 115 -0.61 4.33 -9.39
N ILE A 116 0.09 3.66 -8.47
CA ILE A 116 -0.26 2.28 -8.07
C ILE A 116 -1.26 2.19 -6.91
N ILE A 117 -1.53 3.27 -6.18
CA ILE A 117 -2.43 3.26 -5.01
C ILE A 117 -3.79 2.61 -5.32
N PRO A 118 -4.47 2.90 -6.45
CA PRO A 118 -5.74 2.28 -6.78
C PRO A 118 -5.66 0.76 -6.96
N GLU A 119 -4.49 0.21 -7.36
CA GLU A 119 -4.29 -1.22 -7.52
C GLU A 119 -4.42 -2.00 -6.21
N PHE A 120 -4.25 -1.32 -5.09
CA PHE A 120 -4.42 -1.86 -3.74
C PHE A 120 -5.78 -1.49 -3.12
N ASP A 121 -6.75 -1.02 -3.91
CA ASP A 121 -8.05 -0.55 -3.43
C ASP A 121 -7.91 0.53 -2.34
N LEU A 122 -6.97 1.43 -2.54
CA LEU A 122 -6.70 2.60 -1.71
C LEU A 122 -6.94 3.88 -2.51
N TYR A 123 -7.12 4.97 -1.81
CA TYR A 123 -7.36 6.29 -2.41
C TYR A 123 -6.43 7.31 -1.79
N VAL A 124 -5.92 8.22 -2.62
CA VAL A 124 -5.20 9.41 -2.14
C VAL A 124 -6.22 10.42 -1.63
N PHE A 125 -5.96 11.03 -0.48
CA PHE A 125 -6.76 12.15 -0.04
C PHE A 125 -6.62 13.32 -1.01
N GLN A 126 -7.74 13.87 -1.42
CA GLN A 126 -7.83 15.08 -2.21
C GLN A 126 -8.93 15.98 -1.64
N ASN A 127 -8.70 17.28 -1.58
CA ASN A 127 -9.78 18.21 -1.30
C ASN A 127 -10.74 18.23 -2.50
N PRO A 128 -12.06 18.20 -2.27
CA PRO A 128 -13.03 18.33 -3.34
C PRO A 128 -12.76 19.58 -4.19
N SER A 129 -12.75 19.39 -5.49
CA SER A 129 -12.64 20.47 -6.48
C SER A 129 -14.02 20.82 -7.04
N GLY A 130 -14.12 21.95 -7.74
CA GLY A 130 -15.35 22.31 -8.44
C GLY A 130 -15.81 21.24 -9.45
N ARG A 131 -14.87 20.46 -10.01
CA ARG A 131 -15.17 19.37 -10.93
C ARG A 131 -15.89 18.22 -10.24
N ASP A 132 -15.49 17.87 -9.02
CA ASP A 132 -16.12 16.78 -8.25
C ASP A 132 -17.59 17.10 -7.96
N PHE A 133 -17.90 18.37 -7.67
CA PHE A 133 -19.29 18.82 -7.48
C PHE A 133 -20.11 18.73 -8.78
N THR A 134 -19.53 19.08 -9.92
CA THR A 134 -20.21 18.96 -11.21
C THR A 134 -20.51 17.49 -11.56
N GLU A 135 -19.57 16.60 -11.33
CA GLU A 135 -19.76 15.15 -11.55
C GLU A 135 -20.84 14.58 -10.63
N PHE A 136 -20.88 15.03 -9.37
CA PHE A 136 -21.91 14.64 -8.42
C PHE A 136 -23.31 15.08 -8.88
N GLU A 137 -23.47 16.34 -9.29
CA GLU A 137 -24.75 16.85 -9.81
C GLU A 137 -25.22 16.06 -11.04
N THR A 138 -24.28 15.69 -11.93
CA THR A 138 -24.62 14.94 -13.13
C THR A 138 -25.13 13.55 -12.77
N LYS A 139 -24.50 12.87 -11.81
CA LYS A 139 -24.95 11.54 -11.35
C LYS A 139 -26.30 11.58 -10.64
N VAL A 140 -26.58 12.63 -9.87
CA VAL A 140 -27.87 12.80 -9.17
C VAL A 140 -29.00 13.07 -10.17
N LYS A 141 -28.75 13.79 -11.26
CA LYS A 141 -29.75 14.07 -12.32
C LYS A 141 -30.02 12.86 -13.25
N ALA A 142 -29.13 11.86 -13.25
CA ALA A 142 -29.26 10.67 -14.10
C ALA A 142 -29.99 9.52 -13.42
N ASN A 143 -30.32 9.63 -12.13
CA ASN A 143 -31.14 8.71 -11.33
C ASN A 143 -32.52 9.30 -11.08
#